data_0a0f8023e8638bb96f46fa1b26272fa2
#
_entry.id   0a0f8023e8638bb96f46fa1b26272fa2
#
_cell.length_a   1.000
_cell.length_b   1.000
_cell.length_c   1.000
_cell.angle_alpha   90.00
_cell.angle_beta   90.00
_cell.angle_gamma   90.00
#
_symmetry.space_group_name_H-M   'P 1'
#
loop_
_entity.id
_entity.type
_entity.pdbx_description
1 polymer ?
#
loop_
_entity_poly.entity_id
_entity_poly.type
_entity_poly.pdbx_seq_one_letter_code
_entity_poly.pdbx_strand_id
1 'polypeptide(L)'
;MALYELRIRPSVARDLRGIPAADVRRILARIESLRDDPRPVGSEKLSSQERYRVRQGDYRILYTVAAAEVVVEIVKVGHRRDVYREP
;
A
#
# COMPACT_ATOMS: atom_id res chain seq x y z
N MET A 1 17.62 13.06 -4.42
CA MET A 1 16.38 12.47 -3.88
C MET A 1 15.88 11.43 -4.86
N ALA A 2 15.90 10.17 -4.46
CA ALA A 2 15.48 9.10 -5.35
C ALA A 2 14.02 8.77 -5.07
N LEU A 3 13.20 8.77 -6.12
CA LEU A 3 11.81 8.34 -6.00
C LEU A 3 11.71 6.91 -6.48
N TYR A 4 11.04 6.10 -5.70
CA TYR A 4 10.76 4.74 -6.12
C TYR A 4 9.74 4.74 -7.24
N GLU A 5 9.86 3.80 -8.16
CA GLU A 5 8.83 3.56 -9.15
C GLU A 5 7.62 2.97 -8.43
N LEU A 6 6.44 3.47 -8.74
CA LEU A 6 5.21 2.98 -8.12
C LEU A 6 4.48 2.10 -9.11
N ARG A 7 4.18 0.88 -8.68
CA ARG A 7 3.37 -0.06 -9.46
C ARG A 7 2.15 -0.43 -8.63
N ILE A 8 1.01 -0.48 -9.25
CA ILE A 8 -0.24 -0.80 -8.58
C ILE A 8 -0.87 -1.99 -9.29
N ARG A 9 -1.10 -3.07 -8.55
CA ARG A 9 -1.71 -4.25 -9.16
C ARG A 9 -3.13 -3.93 -9.63
N PRO A 10 -3.55 -4.51 -10.75
CA PRO A 10 -4.92 -4.28 -11.25
C PRO A 10 -6.01 -4.62 -10.23
N SER A 11 -5.78 -5.61 -9.37
CA SER A 11 -6.76 -5.97 -8.35
C SER A 11 -7.02 -4.84 -7.35
N VAL A 12 -6.07 -3.92 -7.18
CA VAL A 12 -6.23 -2.79 -6.27
C VAL A 12 -7.33 -1.85 -6.77
N ALA A 13 -7.46 -1.69 -8.08
CA ALA A 13 -8.54 -0.87 -8.63
C ALA A 13 -9.91 -1.41 -8.20
N ARG A 14 -10.05 -2.73 -8.16
CA ARG A 14 -11.28 -3.36 -7.67
C ARG A 14 -11.46 -3.14 -6.18
N ASP A 15 -10.36 -3.22 -5.42
CA ASP A 15 -10.41 -2.97 -3.99
C ASP A 15 -10.96 -1.57 -3.69
N LEU A 16 -10.61 -0.60 -4.51
CA LEU A 16 -10.98 0.79 -4.27
C LEU A 16 -12.43 1.11 -4.63
N ARG A 17 -13.09 0.27 -5.44
CA ARG A 17 -14.43 0.55 -5.93
C ARG A 17 -15.48 0.65 -4.83
N GLY A 18 -15.33 -0.10 -3.76
CA GLY A 18 -16.30 -0.10 -2.68
C GLY A 18 -15.99 0.89 -1.57
N ILE A 19 -14.99 1.73 -1.75
CA ILE A 19 -14.53 2.65 -0.72
C ILE A 19 -15.05 4.05 -1.04
N PRO A 20 -15.55 4.80 -0.04
CA PRO A 20 -15.99 6.18 -0.26
C PRO A 20 -14.90 7.04 -0.90
N ALA A 21 -15.31 7.92 -1.79
CA ALA A 21 -14.37 8.72 -2.58
C ALA A 21 -13.38 9.51 -1.74
N ALA A 22 -13.82 10.05 -0.61
CA ALA A 22 -12.92 10.81 0.27
C ALA A 22 -11.82 9.92 0.84
N ASP A 23 -12.15 8.68 1.16
CA ASP A 23 -11.15 7.73 1.68
C ASP A 23 -10.21 7.29 0.56
N VAL A 24 -10.74 7.11 -0.65
CA VAL A 24 -9.89 6.76 -1.81
C VAL A 24 -8.84 7.83 -2.03
N ARG A 25 -9.22 9.09 -1.96
CA ARG A 25 -8.26 10.18 -2.14
C ARG A 25 -7.13 10.13 -1.10
N ARG A 26 -7.50 9.86 0.15
CA ARG A 26 -6.49 9.76 1.22
C ARG A 26 -5.60 8.54 1.04
N ILE A 27 -6.20 7.43 0.61
CA ILE A 27 -5.43 6.21 0.34
C ILE A 27 -4.44 6.44 -0.79
N LEU A 28 -4.88 7.08 -1.88
CA LEU A 28 -3.99 7.33 -3.00
C LEU A 28 -2.86 8.29 -2.64
N ALA A 29 -3.16 9.29 -1.81
CA ALA A 29 -2.11 10.21 -1.33
C ALA A 29 -1.09 9.45 -0.47
N ARG A 30 -1.56 8.53 0.37
CA ARG A 30 -0.67 7.72 1.19
C ARG A 30 0.21 6.82 0.33
N ILE A 31 -0.40 6.20 -0.69
CA ILE A 31 0.34 5.37 -1.64
C ILE A 31 1.42 6.18 -2.33
N GLU A 32 1.07 7.38 -2.80
CA GLU A 32 2.03 8.22 -3.50
C GLU A 32 3.21 8.58 -2.59
N SER A 33 2.94 8.81 -1.30
CA SER A 33 3.99 9.16 -0.36
C SER A 33 5.03 8.05 -0.16
N LEU A 34 4.67 6.80 -0.46
CA LEU A 34 5.59 5.69 -0.32
C LEU A 34 6.73 5.73 -1.35
N ARG A 35 6.59 6.54 -2.40
CA ARG A 35 7.67 6.71 -3.37
C ARG A 35 8.86 7.46 -2.76
N ASP A 36 8.59 8.38 -1.85
CA ASP A 36 9.65 9.14 -1.19
C ASP A 36 10.24 8.36 -0.03
N ASP A 37 9.39 7.62 0.68
CA ASP A 37 9.81 6.88 1.87
C ASP A 37 8.98 5.60 1.96
N PRO A 38 9.50 4.49 1.44
CA PRO A 38 8.73 3.25 1.42
C PRO A 38 8.63 2.55 2.78
N ARG A 39 9.34 3.04 3.78
CA ARG A 39 9.25 2.51 5.14
C ARG A 39 8.99 3.63 6.12
N PRO A 40 7.86 4.35 5.98
CA PRO A 40 7.59 5.48 6.86
C PRO A 40 7.30 5.03 8.29
N VAL A 41 7.36 5.98 9.20
CA VAL A 41 6.93 5.72 10.58
C VAL A 41 5.50 5.19 10.53
N GLY A 42 5.25 4.10 11.24
CA GLY A 42 3.94 3.45 11.22
C GLY A 42 3.81 2.30 10.25
N SER A 43 4.81 2.10 9.38
CA SER A 43 4.80 0.92 8.52
C SER A 43 5.26 -0.30 9.33
N GLU A 44 4.73 -1.46 8.99
CA GLU A 44 5.10 -2.71 9.62
C GLU A 44 5.53 -3.71 8.55
N LYS A 45 6.63 -4.39 8.81
CA LYS A 45 7.06 -5.49 7.95
C LYS A 45 6.28 -6.73 8.35
N LEU A 46 5.62 -7.36 7.39
CA LEU A 46 4.69 -8.46 7.67
C LEU A 46 5.35 -9.83 7.69
N SER A 47 6.51 -9.99 7.07
CA SER A 47 7.15 -11.30 7.00
C SER A 47 8.63 -11.11 6.70
N SER A 48 9.34 -12.24 6.53
CA SER A 48 10.73 -12.20 6.10
C SER A 48 10.90 -11.69 4.68
N GLN A 49 9.83 -11.70 3.88
CA GLN A 49 9.83 -11.09 2.56
C GLN A 49 9.66 -9.59 2.72
N GLU A 50 10.01 -8.83 1.69
CA GLU A 50 9.91 -7.37 1.74
C GLU A 50 8.47 -6.90 1.52
N ARG A 51 7.57 -7.39 2.35
CA ARG A 51 6.15 -7.03 2.33
C ARG A 51 5.82 -6.20 3.56
N TYR A 52 5.11 -5.11 3.35
CA TYR A 52 4.86 -4.12 4.38
C TYR A 52 3.39 -3.74 4.40
N ARG A 53 2.98 -3.11 5.48
CA ARG A 53 1.63 -2.60 5.68
C ARG A 53 1.70 -1.20 6.24
N VAL A 54 0.85 -0.30 5.72
CA VAL A 54 0.61 0.99 6.36
C VAL A 54 -0.89 1.17 6.53
N ARG A 55 -1.27 1.97 7.51
CA ARG A 55 -2.66 2.31 7.76
C ARG A 55 -3.03 3.63 7.10
N GLN A 56 -4.30 3.72 6.69
CA GLN A 56 -4.90 4.98 6.31
C GLN A 56 -6.35 4.94 6.77
N GLY A 57 -6.65 5.59 7.89
CA GLY A 57 -7.96 5.49 8.51
C GLY A 57 -8.27 4.06 8.90
N ASP A 58 -9.41 3.55 8.48
CA ASP A 58 -9.80 2.16 8.75
C ASP A 58 -9.28 1.18 7.70
N TYR A 59 -8.44 1.66 6.79
CA TYR A 59 -7.95 0.84 5.69
C TYR A 59 -6.49 0.47 5.87
N ARG A 60 -6.12 -0.65 5.29
CA ARG A 60 -4.74 -1.13 5.27
C ARG A 60 -4.27 -1.18 3.84
N ILE A 61 -3.05 -0.76 3.62
CA ILE A 61 -2.38 -0.81 2.32
C ILE A 61 -1.25 -1.79 2.46
N LEU A 62 -1.31 -2.89 1.69
CA LEU A 62 -0.24 -3.88 1.66
C LEU A 62 0.61 -3.64 0.42
N TYR A 63 1.91 -3.65 0.59
CA TYR A 63 2.81 -3.38 -0.52
C TYR A 63 4.13 -4.10 -0.34
N THR A 64 4.88 -4.21 -1.41
CA THR A 64 6.23 -4.76 -1.38
C THR A 64 7.22 -3.68 -1.77
N VAL A 65 8.45 -3.84 -1.29
CA VAL A 65 9.54 -2.93 -1.64
C VAL A 65 10.66 -3.75 -2.24
N ALA A 66 11.02 -3.45 -3.47
CA ALA A 66 12.17 -4.05 -4.12
C ALA A 66 13.26 -3.00 -4.16
N ALA A 67 14.04 -2.91 -3.08
CA ALA A 67 14.99 -1.82 -2.89
C ALA A 67 16.06 -1.79 -3.98
N ALA A 68 16.53 -2.97 -4.41
CA ALA A 68 17.56 -3.03 -5.43
C ALA A 68 17.08 -2.51 -6.77
N GLU A 69 15.77 -2.58 -7.05
CA GLU A 69 15.16 -2.12 -8.29
C GLU A 69 14.50 -0.76 -8.13
N VAL A 70 14.46 -0.25 -6.90
CA VAL A 70 13.84 1.02 -6.55
C VAL A 70 12.36 1.01 -6.97
N VAL A 71 11.64 -0.05 -6.60
CA VAL A 71 10.23 -0.25 -6.94
C VAL A 71 9.41 -0.51 -5.69
N VAL A 72 8.26 0.16 -5.59
CA VAL A 72 7.22 -0.13 -4.61
C VAL A 72 6.01 -0.64 -5.38
N GLU A 73 5.51 -1.81 -5.01
CA GLU A 73 4.31 -2.35 -5.64
C GLU A 73 3.19 -2.47 -4.63
N ILE A 74 2.06 -1.83 -4.93
CA ILE A 74 0.87 -1.92 -4.09
C ILE A 74 0.14 -3.21 -4.44
N VAL A 75 -0.04 -4.05 -3.42
CA VAL A 75 -0.55 -5.41 -3.59
C VAL A 75 -2.04 -5.49 -3.26
N LYS A 76 -2.46 -4.79 -2.22
CA LYS A 76 -3.84 -4.87 -1.77
C LYS A 76 -4.20 -3.65 -0.94
N VAL A 77 -5.46 -3.23 -1.05
CA VAL A 77 -6.05 -2.24 -0.16
C VAL A 77 -7.34 -2.84 0.36
N GLY A 78 -7.57 -2.74 1.66
CA GLY A 78 -8.80 -3.29 2.21
C GLY A 78 -9.10 -2.73 3.58
N HIS A 79 -10.36 -2.92 3.99
CA HIS A 79 -10.76 -2.55 5.32
C HIS A 79 -10.00 -3.41 6.33
N ARG A 80 -9.69 -2.85 7.49
CA ARG A 80 -8.90 -3.54 8.51
C ARG A 80 -9.42 -4.93 8.85
N ARG A 81 -10.71 -5.17 8.66
CA ARG A 81 -11.32 -6.47 8.95
C ARG A 81 -11.15 -7.48 7.83
N ASP A 82 -10.95 -7.00 6.62
CA ASP A 82 -11.01 -7.85 5.44
C ASP A 82 -9.66 -8.08 4.78
N VAL A 83 -8.70 -7.23 5.04
CA VAL A 83 -7.44 -7.23 4.30
C VAL A 83 -6.64 -8.52 4.53
N TYR A 84 -6.87 -9.20 5.64
CA TYR A 84 -6.16 -10.43 5.97
C TYR A 84 -6.91 -11.69 5.57
N ARG A 85 -8.01 -11.55 4.87
CA ARG A 85 -8.79 -12.72 4.41
C ARG A 85 -8.34 -13.24 3.05
N GLU A 86 -7.20 -12.80 2.61
CA GLU A 86 -6.64 -13.23 1.34
C GLU A 86 -6.30 -14.70 1.38
N PRO A 87 -6.77 -15.48 0.40
CA PRO A 87 -6.32 -16.86 0.29
C PRO A 87 -4.84 -16.92 -0.05
#